data_16789181d5778b251fcc54b3e077321a
#
_entry.id   16789181d5778b251fcc54b3e077321a
#
_cell.length_a   1.000
_cell.length_b   1.000
_cell.length_c   1.000
_cell.angle_alpha   90.00
_cell.angle_beta   90.00
_cell.angle_gamma   90.00
#
_symmetry.space_group_name_H-M   'P 1'
#
loop_
_entity.id
_entity.type
_entity.pdbx_description
1 polymer ?
#
loop_
_entity_poly.entity_id
_entity_poly.type
_entity_poly.pdbx_seq_one_letter_code
_entity_poly.pdbx_strand_id
1 'polypeptide(L)'
;METFSFSLLYPTREQRALAEAADNRPAISEETVESLGLKDLLNLKNSSLCAYFTSDASVIRYRAEIFADMLSVPEIGATFVKVMPILSDIGELRRMSASSERTTDAYLLSLSEIELYISSVETLRDGLLPVREKIKSASLRALCDYVRNIAESEYYTELNQKLAELTKRVHDIKSITIGVNLDATLAAEKCGVLSINPKPFKSGDTIDKILRMNFANDEYTLIAPLSPFAKGQNDNQKSAMSIAINNAIADVFKSSVRSWKKIVQSYVLDNTNFLMEVMPEIEFVICATRLMEALREKGLPLCTPVLRPIEEKAFTAKGLCNPAVALAITEASVENDFAFDADGMIYILTGPNRGGKSVITCAVGLAAAFCQLGMLVPAREFTFSPASGIFTHFPTESGDTVDKGRLGEECARLNDIFAKCDAHAIILLDESLSSTGAYEASYIAAEVLLGFAKVGCRTLFSTHLHTLAARVEELNTDSAAFGGTKIDTLVAKIAEDGTRSFKILRDRPDGKSYARDIAEKYGLSLDKITETIGRNN
;
A
#
# COMPACT_ATOMS: atom_id res chain seq x y z
N MET A 1 2.30 -7.27 33.47
CA MET A 1 1.37 -6.88 32.40
C MET A 1 1.64 -7.77 31.21
N GLU A 2 0.65 -8.51 30.74
CA GLU A 2 0.80 -9.28 29.51
C GLU A 2 1.07 -8.31 28.36
N THR A 3 2.19 -8.50 27.67
CA THR A 3 2.52 -7.76 26.45
C THR A 3 1.46 -8.10 25.41
N PHE A 4 0.53 -7.19 25.21
CA PHE A 4 -0.55 -7.36 24.24
C PHE A 4 0.04 -7.22 22.85
N SER A 5 0.00 -8.27 22.05
CA SER A 5 0.28 -8.19 20.61
C SER A 5 -1.04 -8.43 19.87
N PHE A 6 -1.68 -7.36 19.51
CA PHE A 6 -2.86 -7.33 18.68
C PHE A 6 -2.45 -7.07 17.21
N SER A 7 -3.15 -7.67 16.28
CA SER A 7 -3.04 -7.35 14.86
C SER A 7 -4.43 -7.13 14.28
N LEU A 8 -4.59 -6.10 13.46
CA LEU A 8 -5.81 -5.87 12.70
C LEU A 8 -5.99 -6.94 11.62
N LEU A 9 -4.89 -7.45 11.04
CA LEU A 9 -4.93 -8.28 9.85
C LEU A 9 -4.81 -9.78 10.13
N TYR A 10 -4.43 -10.17 11.36
CA TYR A 10 -4.20 -11.57 11.71
C TYR A 10 -4.95 -11.97 12.98
N PRO A 11 -5.76 -13.06 12.97
CA PRO A 11 -6.51 -13.53 14.14
C PRO A 11 -5.63 -13.94 15.31
N THR A 12 -4.44 -14.50 15.04
CA THR A 12 -3.52 -15.01 16.05
C THR A 12 -2.08 -14.59 15.82
N ARG A 13 -1.26 -14.61 16.89
CA ARG A 13 0.18 -14.34 16.80
C ARG A 13 0.91 -15.35 15.92
N GLU A 14 0.49 -16.61 15.95
CA GLU A 14 1.08 -17.69 15.15
C GLU A 14 0.86 -17.41 13.66
N GLN A 15 -0.36 -17.02 13.27
CA GLN A 15 -0.67 -16.67 11.87
C GLN A 15 0.10 -15.43 11.41
N ARG A 16 0.28 -14.44 12.28
CA ARG A 16 1.12 -13.28 11.98
C ARG A 16 2.59 -13.69 11.77
N ALA A 17 3.14 -14.47 12.69
CA ALA A 17 4.52 -14.96 12.60
C ALA A 17 4.75 -15.84 11.36
N LEU A 18 3.78 -16.69 11.00
CA LEU A 18 3.82 -17.47 9.77
C LEU A 18 3.79 -16.58 8.52
N ALA A 19 2.99 -15.52 8.53
CA ALA A 19 2.92 -14.57 7.44
C ALA A 19 4.18 -13.68 7.35
N GLU A 20 4.86 -13.42 8.45
CA GLU A 20 6.14 -12.70 8.46
C GLU A 20 7.30 -13.55 7.93
N ALA A 21 7.20 -14.87 8.03
CA ALA A 21 8.16 -15.80 7.44
C ALA A 21 7.95 -15.89 5.92
N ALA A 22 8.92 -15.43 5.14
CA ALA A 22 8.82 -15.30 3.68
C ALA A 22 8.44 -16.61 2.96
N ASP A 23 8.86 -17.76 3.50
CA ASP A 23 8.62 -19.10 2.91
C ASP A 23 7.17 -19.56 2.97
N ASN A 24 6.33 -18.92 3.81
CA ASN A 24 4.93 -19.30 3.99
C ASN A 24 3.95 -18.37 3.26
N ARG A 25 4.45 -17.37 2.54
CA ARG A 25 3.62 -16.46 1.76
C ARG A 25 3.33 -17.03 0.39
N PRO A 26 2.16 -16.69 -0.21
CA PRO A 26 1.96 -16.93 -1.62
C PRO A 26 3.09 -16.31 -2.45
N ALA A 27 3.54 -17.02 -3.48
CA ALA A 27 4.58 -16.55 -4.37
C ALA A 27 4.03 -15.42 -5.26
N ILE A 28 4.22 -14.18 -4.83
CA ILE A 28 3.86 -12.97 -5.59
C ILE A 28 5.04 -12.03 -5.58
N SER A 29 5.53 -11.66 -6.76
CA SER A 29 6.65 -10.72 -6.91
C SER A 29 6.16 -9.27 -7.00
N GLU A 30 7.07 -8.33 -6.71
CA GLU A 30 6.82 -6.90 -6.96
C GLU A 30 6.51 -6.64 -8.45
N GLU A 31 7.12 -7.40 -9.37
CA GLU A 31 6.81 -7.33 -10.80
C GLU A 31 5.36 -7.73 -11.09
N THR A 32 4.84 -8.77 -10.42
CA THR A 32 3.42 -9.17 -10.52
C THR A 32 2.50 -8.08 -9.97
N VAL A 33 2.85 -7.48 -8.84
CA VAL A 33 2.10 -6.36 -8.23
C VAL A 33 2.05 -5.16 -9.18
N GLU A 34 3.16 -4.83 -9.82
CA GLU A 34 3.24 -3.73 -10.79
C GLU A 34 2.49 -4.04 -12.09
N SER A 35 2.66 -5.22 -12.66
CA SER A 35 2.02 -5.61 -13.92
C SER A 35 0.49 -5.71 -13.80
N LEU A 36 -0.04 -6.04 -12.62
CA LEU A 36 -1.47 -5.98 -12.31
C LEU A 36 -1.96 -4.56 -11.96
N GLY A 37 -1.08 -3.58 -11.84
CA GLY A 37 -1.43 -2.21 -11.43
C GLY A 37 -1.87 -2.08 -9.97
N LEU A 38 -1.61 -3.07 -9.12
CA LEU A 38 -2.01 -3.07 -7.71
C LEU A 38 -1.35 -1.96 -6.90
N LYS A 39 -0.10 -1.62 -7.24
CA LYS A 39 0.66 -0.56 -6.59
C LYS A 39 -0.03 0.80 -6.74
N ASP A 40 -0.49 1.11 -7.95
CA ASP A 40 -1.19 2.35 -8.26
C ASP A 40 -2.60 2.37 -7.65
N LEU A 41 -3.30 1.24 -7.68
CA LEU A 41 -4.64 1.10 -7.13
C LEU A 41 -4.68 1.31 -5.61
N LEU A 42 -3.73 0.74 -4.86
CA LEU A 42 -3.70 0.81 -3.40
C LEU A 42 -2.83 1.96 -2.87
N ASN A 43 -1.80 2.40 -3.61
CA ASN A 43 -0.93 3.54 -3.29
C ASN A 43 -0.40 3.52 -1.84
N LEU A 44 0.13 2.37 -1.40
CA LEU A 44 0.77 2.23 -0.09
C LEU A 44 2.12 2.96 -0.09
N LYS A 45 2.43 3.69 0.99
CA LYS A 45 3.65 4.50 1.10
C LYS A 45 4.74 3.85 1.94
N ASN A 46 4.35 3.11 2.98
CA ASN A 46 5.25 2.68 4.04
C ASN A 46 5.51 1.17 4.08
N SER A 47 4.83 0.37 3.23
CA SER A 47 4.95 -1.08 3.25
C SER A 47 4.85 -1.69 1.86
N SER A 48 5.56 -2.82 1.64
CA SER A 48 5.38 -3.63 0.43
C SER A 48 4.05 -4.38 0.49
N LEU A 49 3.27 -4.29 -0.58
CA LEU A 49 2.00 -4.99 -0.70
C LEU A 49 2.17 -6.51 -0.64
N CYS A 50 3.31 -7.02 -1.11
CA CYS A 50 3.63 -8.45 -1.07
C CYS A 50 3.59 -9.05 0.35
N ALA A 51 3.79 -8.23 1.39
CA ALA A 51 3.73 -8.67 2.78
C ALA A 51 2.32 -9.02 3.27
N TYR A 52 1.28 -8.53 2.60
CA TYR A 52 -0.11 -8.73 3.02
C TYR A 52 -0.83 -9.90 2.35
N PHE A 53 -0.24 -10.49 1.30
CA PHE A 53 -0.85 -11.66 0.65
C PHE A 53 -0.85 -12.88 1.55
N THR A 54 -1.96 -13.62 1.54
CA THR A 54 -2.11 -14.86 2.30
C THR A 54 -2.93 -15.89 1.52
N SER A 55 -2.61 -17.16 1.71
CA SER A 55 -3.43 -18.31 1.26
C SER A 55 -4.27 -18.90 2.39
N ASP A 56 -4.13 -18.41 3.63
CA ASP A 56 -4.93 -18.86 4.77
C ASP A 56 -6.37 -18.33 4.68
N ALA A 57 -7.32 -19.23 4.44
CA ALA A 57 -8.74 -18.89 4.31
C ALA A 57 -9.33 -18.26 5.58
N SER A 58 -8.78 -18.55 6.77
CA SER A 58 -9.24 -17.96 8.02
C SER A 58 -8.81 -16.49 8.13
N VAL A 59 -7.58 -16.17 7.70
CA VAL A 59 -7.07 -14.79 7.64
C VAL A 59 -7.81 -13.98 6.60
N ILE A 60 -8.09 -14.57 5.41
CA ILE A 60 -8.86 -13.90 4.36
C ILE A 60 -10.26 -13.52 4.88
N ARG A 61 -10.99 -14.44 5.55
CA ARG A 61 -12.31 -14.15 6.13
C ARG A 61 -12.23 -13.08 7.21
N TYR A 62 -11.26 -13.17 8.10
CA TYR A 62 -11.04 -12.19 9.16
C TYR A 62 -10.88 -10.77 8.64
N ARG A 63 -10.10 -10.61 7.56
CA ARG A 63 -9.92 -9.30 6.90
C ARG A 63 -11.16 -8.84 6.17
N ALA A 64 -11.88 -9.75 5.49
CA ALA A 64 -13.12 -9.39 4.79
C ALA A 64 -14.18 -8.82 5.74
N GLU A 65 -14.27 -9.28 6.98
CA GLU A 65 -15.14 -8.71 8.00
C GLU A 65 -14.75 -7.27 8.37
N ILE A 66 -13.43 -6.95 8.43
CA ILE A 66 -12.94 -5.59 8.66
C ILE A 66 -13.43 -4.66 7.56
N PHE A 67 -13.24 -5.06 6.29
CA PHE A 67 -13.64 -4.24 5.15
C PHE A 67 -15.16 -4.08 5.06
N ALA A 68 -15.93 -5.09 5.45
CA ALA A 68 -17.37 -4.97 5.54
C ALA A 68 -17.80 -3.91 6.58
N ASP A 69 -17.15 -3.87 7.74
CA ASP A 69 -17.38 -2.85 8.76
C ASP A 69 -16.91 -1.46 8.30
N MET A 70 -15.73 -1.36 7.71
CA MET A 70 -15.20 -0.09 7.17
C MET A 70 -16.15 0.56 6.16
N LEU A 71 -16.77 -0.25 5.29
CA LEU A 71 -17.73 0.22 4.28
C LEU A 71 -19.12 0.50 4.84
N SER A 72 -19.51 -0.11 5.96
CA SER A 72 -20.83 0.07 6.59
C SER A 72 -20.85 1.11 7.71
N VAL A 73 -19.68 1.43 8.30
CA VAL A 73 -19.50 2.36 9.42
C VAL A 73 -18.41 3.37 9.07
N PRO A 74 -18.72 4.41 8.29
CA PRO A 74 -17.71 5.38 7.80
C PRO A 74 -16.91 6.08 8.90
N GLU A 75 -17.47 6.16 10.11
CA GLU A 75 -16.83 6.76 11.29
C GLU A 75 -15.50 6.07 11.64
N ILE A 76 -15.36 4.75 11.35
CA ILE A 76 -14.12 4.01 11.58
C ILE A 76 -13.03 4.53 10.65
N GLY A 77 -13.33 4.64 9.36
CA GLY A 77 -12.41 5.18 8.35
C GLY A 77 -11.99 6.62 8.67
N ALA A 78 -12.95 7.47 9.05
CA ALA A 78 -12.67 8.84 9.47
C ALA A 78 -11.75 8.92 10.69
N THR A 79 -11.90 7.99 11.63
CA THR A 79 -11.04 7.89 12.82
C THR A 79 -9.63 7.46 12.45
N PHE A 80 -9.48 6.45 11.60
CA PHE A 80 -8.19 5.98 11.13
C PHE A 80 -7.44 7.06 10.34
N VAL A 81 -8.13 7.81 9.49
CA VAL A 81 -7.54 8.95 8.76
C VAL A 81 -7.03 10.04 9.70
N LYS A 82 -7.73 10.30 10.82
CA LYS A 82 -7.31 11.29 11.83
C LYS A 82 -6.12 10.82 12.65
N VAL A 83 -6.03 9.53 12.98
CA VAL A 83 -4.95 9.00 13.82
C VAL A 83 -3.65 8.78 13.04
N MET A 84 -3.71 8.50 11.73
CA MET A 84 -2.53 8.21 10.91
C MET A 84 -1.44 9.29 10.95
N PRO A 85 -1.72 10.61 10.81
CA PRO A 85 -0.70 11.63 10.93
C PRO A 85 -0.01 11.60 12.30
N ILE A 86 -0.77 11.41 13.39
CA ILE A 86 -0.26 11.35 14.75
C ILE A 86 0.72 10.17 14.91
N LEU A 87 0.35 8.99 14.38
CA LEU A 87 1.23 7.81 14.38
C LEU A 87 2.49 8.02 13.54
N SER A 88 2.37 8.70 12.40
CA SER A 88 3.52 9.05 11.56
C SER A 88 4.50 9.96 12.30
N ASP A 89 3.99 10.98 13.00
CA ASP A 89 4.80 11.90 13.81
C ASP A 89 5.53 11.16 14.94
N ILE A 90 4.87 10.20 15.61
CA ILE A 90 5.52 9.31 16.60
C ILE A 90 6.68 8.55 15.96
N GLY A 91 6.47 7.98 14.76
CA GLY A 91 7.50 7.27 14.02
C GLY A 91 8.71 8.16 13.66
N GLU A 92 8.48 9.41 13.29
CA GLU A 92 9.54 10.37 13.01
C GLU A 92 10.31 10.75 14.28
N LEU A 93 9.62 11.05 15.37
CA LEU A 93 10.26 11.35 16.66
C LEU A 93 11.17 10.21 17.14
N ARG A 94 10.73 8.95 16.97
CA ARG A 94 11.54 7.78 17.30
C ARG A 94 12.79 7.67 16.45
N ARG A 95 12.70 7.91 15.15
CA ARG A 95 13.88 7.93 14.25
C ARG A 95 14.86 9.02 14.65
N MET A 96 14.36 10.23 14.98
CA MET A 96 15.18 11.33 15.46
C MET A 96 15.83 11.02 16.81
N SER A 97 15.09 10.42 17.73
CA SER A 97 15.60 10.02 19.04
C SER A 97 16.70 8.95 18.95
N ALA A 98 16.56 8.00 18.04
CA ALA A 98 17.57 6.95 17.80
C ALA A 98 18.87 7.49 17.20
N SER A 99 18.81 8.59 16.44
CA SER A 99 19.97 9.27 15.84
C SER A 99 20.60 10.35 16.72
N SER A 100 19.97 10.72 17.84
CA SER A 100 20.43 11.79 18.73
C SER A 100 21.40 11.24 19.77
N GLU A 101 22.67 11.70 19.74
CA GLU A 101 23.69 11.40 20.75
C GLU A 101 23.49 12.19 22.05
N ARG A 102 22.54 13.13 22.14
CA ARG A 102 22.37 14.06 23.24
C ARG A 102 21.18 13.72 24.13
N THR A 103 21.41 13.55 25.40
CA THR A 103 20.42 13.17 26.43
C THR A 103 19.26 14.15 26.58
N THR A 104 19.44 15.41 26.17
CA THR A 104 18.43 16.47 26.33
C THR A 104 17.41 16.48 25.22
N ASP A 105 17.90 16.37 23.97
CA ASP A 105 17.01 16.31 22.79
C ASP A 105 16.14 15.04 22.86
N ALA A 106 16.72 13.93 23.29
CA ALA A 106 16.01 12.68 23.52
C ALA A 106 14.89 12.82 24.56
N TYR A 107 15.05 13.71 25.57
CA TYR A 107 14.01 13.93 26.56
C TYR A 107 12.83 14.75 26.04
N LEU A 108 13.09 15.86 25.34
CA LEU A 108 12.03 16.66 24.72
C LEU A 108 11.26 15.85 23.67
N LEU A 109 11.97 15.04 22.89
CA LEU A 109 11.37 14.11 21.94
C LEU A 109 10.48 13.08 22.63
N SER A 110 10.89 12.57 23.79
CA SER A 110 10.09 11.63 24.58
C SER A 110 8.81 12.28 25.16
N LEU A 111 8.84 13.54 25.57
CA LEU A 111 7.63 14.26 26.00
C LEU A 111 6.65 14.43 24.83
N SER A 112 7.15 14.87 23.68
CA SER A 112 6.33 15.00 22.48
C SER A 112 5.76 13.65 22.03
N GLU A 113 6.52 12.56 22.16
CA GLU A 113 6.02 11.21 21.88
C GLU A 113 4.85 10.83 22.80
N ILE A 114 4.93 11.17 24.10
CA ILE A 114 3.84 10.90 25.05
C ILE A 114 2.60 11.76 24.73
N GLU A 115 2.77 13.04 24.38
CA GLU A 115 1.65 13.90 23.97
C GLU A 115 0.94 13.32 22.75
N LEU A 116 1.68 12.90 21.73
CA LEU A 116 1.12 12.26 20.53
C LEU A 116 0.48 10.92 20.84
N TYR A 117 1.06 10.13 21.75
CA TYR A 117 0.45 8.88 22.21
C TYR A 117 -0.91 9.11 22.86
N ILE A 118 -1.00 10.05 23.81
CA ILE A 118 -2.26 10.40 24.45
C ILE A 118 -3.28 10.87 23.41
N SER A 119 -2.87 11.75 22.50
CA SER A 119 -3.71 12.23 21.39
C SER A 119 -4.18 11.10 20.49
N SER A 120 -3.35 10.08 20.23
CA SER A 120 -3.72 8.88 19.47
C SER A 120 -4.79 8.07 20.19
N VAL A 121 -4.61 7.81 21.49
CA VAL A 121 -5.57 7.05 22.29
C VAL A 121 -6.91 7.80 22.38
N GLU A 122 -6.89 9.11 22.60
CA GLU A 122 -8.10 9.93 22.62
C GLU A 122 -8.82 9.93 21.28
N THR A 123 -8.08 10.10 20.18
CA THR A 123 -8.65 10.05 18.82
C THR A 123 -9.32 8.70 18.54
N LEU A 124 -8.67 7.60 18.89
CA LEU A 124 -9.22 6.25 18.73
C LEU A 124 -10.43 6.02 19.65
N ARG A 125 -10.34 6.43 20.92
CA ARG A 125 -11.44 6.32 21.88
C ARG A 125 -12.69 7.06 21.40
N ASP A 126 -12.53 8.33 21.10
CA ASP A 126 -13.64 9.22 20.76
C ASP A 126 -14.27 8.88 19.40
N GLY A 127 -13.50 8.28 18.51
CA GLY A 127 -13.98 7.87 17.21
C GLY A 127 -14.55 6.45 17.15
N LEU A 128 -13.97 5.49 17.87
CA LEU A 128 -14.36 4.08 17.77
C LEU A 128 -15.38 3.63 18.82
N LEU A 129 -15.25 4.08 20.08
CA LEU A 129 -16.16 3.60 21.15
C LEU A 129 -17.62 3.96 20.92
N PRO A 130 -18.00 5.14 20.40
CA PRO A 130 -19.40 5.46 20.11
C PRO A 130 -20.05 4.54 19.07
N VAL A 131 -19.26 3.96 18.16
CA VAL A 131 -19.76 3.10 17.08
C VAL A 131 -19.54 1.61 17.32
N ARG A 132 -18.97 1.22 18.46
CA ARG A 132 -18.58 -0.17 18.77
C ARG A 132 -19.72 -1.17 18.56
N GLU A 133 -20.96 -0.82 18.91
CA GLU A 133 -22.13 -1.71 18.77
C GLU A 133 -22.50 -1.97 17.29
N LYS A 134 -22.09 -1.09 16.37
CA LYS A 134 -22.28 -1.28 14.93
C LYS A 134 -21.22 -2.20 14.31
N ILE A 135 -20.08 -2.36 14.98
CA ILE A 135 -18.93 -3.15 14.51
C ILE A 135 -19.23 -4.64 14.71
N LYS A 136 -19.01 -5.44 13.66
CA LYS A 136 -19.23 -6.90 13.66
C LYS A 136 -17.93 -7.68 13.70
N SER A 137 -16.87 -7.19 13.05
CA SER A 137 -15.58 -7.85 12.96
C SER A 137 -14.92 -8.02 14.33
N ALA A 138 -14.38 -9.20 14.58
CA ALA A 138 -13.67 -9.51 15.81
C ALA A 138 -12.44 -8.60 16.00
N SER A 139 -11.75 -8.27 14.93
CA SER A 139 -10.59 -7.40 14.91
C SER A 139 -10.88 -6.00 15.45
N LEU A 140 -11.84 -5.30 14.84
CA LEU A 140 -12.17 -3.92 15.23
C LEU A 140 -12.81 -3.86 16.62
N ARG A 141 -13.56 -4.88 17.02
CA ARG A 141 -14.06 -5.00 18.41
C ARG A 141 -12.92 -5.14 19.40
N ALA A 142 -11.94 -5.99 19.09
CA ALA A 142 -10.76 -6.17 19.95
C ALA A 142 -9.95 -4.86 20.05
N LEU A 143 -9.83 -4.09 18.97
CA LEU A 143 -9.23 -2.76 19.00
C LEU A 143 -10.02 -1.80 19.90
N CYS A 144 -11.34 -1.77 19.79
CA CYS A 144 -12.20 -0.95 20.66
C CYS A 144 -12.02 -1.31 22.15
N ASP A 145 -12.01 -2.62 22.47
CA ASP A 145 -11.82 -3.09 23.84
C ASP A 145 -10.43 -2.77 24.38
N TYR A 146 -9.39 -2.89 23.53
CA TYR A 146 -8.04 -2.49 23.88
C TYR A 146 -7.94 -0.99 24.17
N VAL A 147 -8.49 -0.14 23.29
CA VAL A 147 -8.49 1.32 23.47
C VAL A 147 -9.24 1.72 24.73
N ARG A 148 -10.39 1.07 25.01
CA ARG A 148 -11.16 1.27 26.25
C ARG A 148 -10.33 0.93 27.47
N ASN A 149 -9.72 -0.26 27.50
CA ASN A 149 -8.91 -0.72 28.62
C ASN A 149 -7.73 0.20 28.91
N ILE A 150 -7.09 0.76 27.87
CA ILE A 150 -6.05 1.77 28.05
C ILE A 150 -6.64 3.03 28.65
N ALA A 151 -7.68 3.61 28.06
CA ALA A 151 -8.24 4.88 28.45
C ALA A 151 -8.82 4.87 29.89
N GLU A 152 -9.31 3.72 30.35
CA GLU A 152 -9.86 3.51 31.71
C GLU A 152 -8.79 3.08 32.72
N SER A 153 -7.55 2.82 32.31
CA SER A 153 -6.49 2.40 33.23
C SER A 153 -6.07 3.53 34.17
N GLU A 154 -5.84 3.16 35.44
CA GLU A 154 -5.31 4.08 36.44
C GLU A 154 -4.00 4.73 35.97
N TYR A 155 -3.18 3.94 35.31
CA TYR A 155 -1.92 4.38 34.75
C TYR A 155 -2.07 5.46 33.65
N TYR A 156 -3.02 5.32 32.73
CA TYR A 156 -3.29 6.32 31.70
C TYR A 156 -3.78 7.63 32.31
N THR A 157 -4.63 7.54 33.34
CA THR A 157 -5.13 8.69 34.09
C THR A 157 -3.99 9.43 34.79
N GLU A 158 -3.11 8.70 35.47
CA GLU A 158 -1.91 9.24 36.14
C GLU A 158 -0.95 9.90 35.12
N LEU A 159 -0.72 9.25 33.96
CA LEU A 159 0.12 9.80 32.91
C LEU A 159 -0.43 11.12 32.38
N ASN A 160 -1.73 11.18 32.11
CA ASN A 160 -2.38 12.37 31.54
C ASN A 160 -2.31 13.55 32.53
N GLN A 161 -2.56 13.32 33.84
CA GLN A 161 -2.42 14.34 34.87
C GLN A 161 -0.99 14.86 34.96
N LYS A 162 -0.02 13.96 35.00
CA LYS A 162 1.39 14.31 35.09
C LYS A 162 1.88 15.04 33.84
N LEU A 163 1.47 14.60 32.67
CA LEU A 163 1.81 15.31 31.43
C LEU A 163 1.25 16.72 31.42
N ALA A 164 0.00 16.92 31.83
CA ALA A 164 -0.62 18.24 31.91
C ALA A 164 0.17 19.21 32.84
N GLU A 165 0.69 18.71 33.96
CA GLU A 165 1.55 19.51 34.87
C GLU A 165 2.88 19.88 34.20
N LEU A 166 3.51 18.96 33.46
CA LEU A 166 4.78 19.20 32.77
C LEU A 166 4.62 20.13 31.59
N THR A 167 3.63 19.88 30.76
CA THR A 167 3.33 20.70 29.59
C THR A 167 3.02 22.13 30.00
N LYS A 168 2.27 22.32 31.06
CA LYS A 168 2.04 23.66 31.64
C LYS A 168 3.35 24.36 32.02
N ARG A 169 4.27 23.65 32.70
CA ARG A 169 5.58 24.22 33.08
C ARG A 169 6.45 24.54 31.84
N VAL A 170 6.42 23.71 30.81
CA VAL A 170 7.20 23.96 29.58
C VAL A 170 6.57 25.07 28.74
N HIS A 171 5.23 25.10 28.59
CA HIS A 171 4.52 26.16 27.87
C HIS A 171 4.56 27.52 28.56
N ASP A 172 4.76 27.54 29.87
CA ASP A 172 4.95 28.77 30.62
C ASP A 172 6.32 29.41 30.36
N ILE A 173 7.25 28.70 29.71
CA ILE A 173 8.54 29.29 29.33
C ILE A 173 8.36 30.09 28.04
N LYS A 174 8.32 31.41 28.16
CA LYS A 174 8.22 32.32 27.00
C LYS A 174 9.52 33.03 26.67
N SER A 175 10.43 33.15 27.64
CA SER A 175 11.76 33.73 27.43
C SER A 175 12.76 33.25 28.49
N ILE A 176 14.04 33.37 28.19
CA ILE A 176 15.16 33.15 29.11
C ILE A 176 15.99 34.41 29.21
N THR A 177 16.54 34.66 30.39
CA THR A 177 17.53 35.71 30.61
C THR A 177 18.91 35.08 30.64
N ILE A 178 19.81 35.54 29.78
CA ILE A 178 21.19 35.10 29.70
C ILE A 178 22.10 36.18 30.28
N GLY A 179 22.93 35.83 31.23
CA GLY A 179 23.99 36.69 31.75
C GLY A 179 25.32 36.34 31.08
N VAL A 180 26.09 37.38 30.75
CA VAL A 180 27.45 37.25 30.23
C VAL A 180 28.37 38.07 31.10
N ASN A 181 29.34 37.41 31.77
CA ASN A 181 30.42 38.12 32.48
C ASN A 181 31.49 38.52 31.48
N LEU A 182 31.98 39.74 31.62
CA LEU A 182 33.02 40.29 30.79
C LEU A 182 34.33 40.37 31.57
N ASP A 183 35.46 40.12 30.89
CA ASP A 183 36.80 40.36 31.46
C ASP A 183 37.18 41.85 31.38
N ALA A 184 38.39 42.21 31.83
CA ALA A 184 38.91 43.57 31.83
C ALA A 184 39.04 44.19 30.43
N THR A 185 39.00 43.38 29.36
CA THR A 185 39.05 43.78 27.95
C THR A 185 37.67 43.87 27.30
N LEU A 186 36.60 43.67 28.11
CA LEU A 186 35.20 43.57 27.64
C LEU A 186 34.92 42.36 26.77
N ALA A 187 35.76 41.32 26.79
CA ALA A 187 35.50 40.05 26.13
C ALA A 187 34.65 39.13 27.04
N ALA A 188 33.80 38.28 26.45
CA ALA A 188 32.94 37.36 27.16
C ALA A 188 33.78 36.29 27.89
N GLU A 189 33.77 36.26 29.23
CA GLU A 189 34.50 35.29 30.07
C GLU A 189 33.60 34.09 30.44
N LYS A 190 32.36 34.35 30.86
CA LYS A 190 31.38 33.34 31.26
C LYS A 190 29.99 33.72 30.77
N CYS A 191 29.23 32.71 30.34
CA CYS A 191 27.83 32.89 29.92
C CYS A 191 26.96 31.86 30.63
N GLY A 192 25.76 32.25 31.06
CA GLY A 192 24.82 31.34 31.73
C GLY A 192 23.39 31.86 31.71
N VAL A 193 22.43 30.95 31.90
CA VAL A 193 21.01 31.26 32.05
C VAL A 193 20.79 31.78 33.48
N LEU A 194 20.29 33.00 33.62
CA LEU A 194 20.00 33.63 34.89
C LEU A 194 18.57 33.39 35.36
N SER A 195 17.60 33.42 34.44
CA SER A 195 16.21 33.16 34.78
C SER A 195 15.44 32.59 33.60
N ILE A 196 14.35 31.89 33.92
CA ILE A 196 13.35 31.36 32.96
C ILE A 196 12.06 32.11 33.26
N ASN A 197 11.46 32.71 32.23
CA ASN A 197 10.38 33.66 32.39
C ASN A 197 9.10 33.24 31.67
N PRO A 198 7.93 33.43 32.32
CA PRO A 198 6.64 33.09 31.70
C PRO A 198 6.11 34.16 30.72
N LYS A 199 6.86 35.23 30.52
CA LYS A 199 6.49 36.31 29.58
C LYS A 199 7.54 36.42 28.49
N PRO A 200 7.13 36.63 27.20
CA PRO A 200 8.09 36.94 26.15
C PRO A 200 8.70 38.33 26.40
N PHE A 201 9.98 38.50 26.05
CA PHE A 201 10.58 39.84 26.02
C PHE A 201 9.94 40.67 24.89
N LYS A 202 9.87 41.99 25.10
CA LYS A 202 9.35 42.95 24.11
C LYS A 202 10.50 43.52 23.30
N SER A 203 10.31 43.56 21.96
CA SER A 203 11.20 44.32 21.09
C SER A 203 10.77 45.80 21.18
N GLY A 204 11.55 46.61 21.89
CA GLY A 204 11.26 48.04 22.06
C GLY A 204 11.50 48.85 20.78
N ASP A 205 10.69 49.91 20.54
CA ASP A 205 10.88 50.85 19.47
C ASP A 205 12.21 51.61 19.62
N THR A 206 12.70 52.17 18.46
CA THR A 206 14.03 52.81 18.41
C THR A 206 14.16 53.97 19.37
N ILE A 207 13.07 54.69 19.71
CA ILE A 207 13.01 55.80 20.63
C ILE A 207 13.15 55.36 22.08
N ASP A 208 12.52 54.25 22.45
CA ASP A 208 12.65 53.63 23.79
C ASP A 208 14.09 53.15 24.08
N LYS A 209 14.83 52.73 23.06
CA LYS A 209 16.23 52.27 23.18
C LYS A 209 17.18 53.42 23.51
N ILE A 210 16.90 54.62 23.04
CA ILE A 210 17.75 55.82 23.25
C ILE A 210 17.50 56.45 24.62
N LEU A 211 16.26 56.44 25.10
CA LEU A 211 15.86 57.04 26.37
C LEU A 211 16.16 56.18 27.60
N ARG A 212 16.35 54.88 27.43
CA ARG A 212 16.60 53.95 28.54
C ARG A 212 18.09 53.58 28.68
N MET A 213 18.97 54.54 28.77
CA MET A 213 20.37 54.33 29.20
C MET A 213 20.51 53.99 30.73
N ASN A 214 19.45 53.52 31.36
CA ASN A 214 19.52 53.01 32.71
C ASN A 214 19.92 51.54 32.69
N PHE A 215 20.96 51.19 33.45
CA PHE A 215 21.57 49.86 33.52
C PHE A 215 20.67 48.76 34.16
N ALA A 216 19.43 49.05 34.48
CA ALA A 216 18.44 48.05 34.95
C ALA A 216 17.21 48.03 34.03
N ASN A 217 16.93 46.87 33.43
CA ASN A 217 15.76 46.67 32.58
C ASN A 217 14.81 45.65 33.23
N ASP A 218 13.85 46.17 33.99
CA ASP A 218 12.86 45.35 34.72
C ASP A 218 11.71 44.82 33.83
N GLU A 219 11.65 45.22 32.55
CA GLU A 219 10.52 44.88 31.63
C GLU A 219 10.84 43.87 30.54
N TYR A 220 11.96 43.15 30.62
CA TYR A 220 12.38 42.20 29.57
C TYR A 220 12.36 42.78 28.13
N THR A 221 12.79 44.04 27.96
CA THR A 221 12.85 44.73 26.66
C THR A 221 14.21 44.52 26.02
N LEU A 222 14.23 44.17 24.75
CA LEU A 222 15.45 43.97 23.98
C LEU A 222 16.22 45.29 23.82
N ILE A 223 17.41 45.39 24.36
CA ILE A 223 18.31 46.55 24.20
C ILE A 223 19.08 46.44 22.89
N ALA A 224 19.65 45.27 22.61
CA ALA A 224 20.34 44.96 21.36
C ALA A 224 20.18 43.49 21.00
N PRO A 225 20.02 43.12 19.71
CA PRO A 225 19.94 41.73 19.29
C PRO A 225 21.29 41.03 19.47
N LEU A 226 21.27 39.85 20.10
CA LEU A 226 22.46 39.01 20.18
C LEU A 226 22.72 38.34 18.82
N SER A 227 23.93 38.49 18.28
CA SER A 227 24.46 37.59 17.27
C SER A 227 24.60 36.19 17.91
N PRO A 228 24.12 35.13 17.30
CA PRO A 228 23.81 34.88 15.91
C PRO A 228 22.32 34.96 15.53
N PHE A 229 21.48 35.55 16.36
CA PHE A 229 20.03 35.67 16.06
C PHE A 229 19.66 36.91 15.24
N ALA A 230 20.64 37.72 14.79
CA ALA A 230 20.42 38.83 13.89
C ALA A 230 20.10 38.33 12.48
N LYS A 231 19.17 39.03 11.76
CA LYS A 231 18.84 38.71 10.37
C LYS A 231 20.10 38.70 9.49
N GLY A 232 20.34 37.58 8.79
CA GLY A 232 21.40 37.45 7.78
C GLY A 232 22.64 36.66 8.19
N GLN A 233 22.63 35.93 9.32
CA GLN A 233 23.79 35.14 9.75
C GLN A 233 23.72 33.64 9.41
N ASN A 234 24.90 33.00 9.30
CA ASN A 234 25.08 31.58 8.93
C ASN A 234 24.37 30.62 9.88
N ASP A 235 23.77 29.57 9.32
CA ASP A 235 23.03 28.52 10.04
C ASP A 235 23.86 27.80 11.12
N ASN A 236 25.19 27.69 10.94
CA ASN A 236 26.07 27.04 11.92
C ASN A 236 26.19 27.80 13.26
N GLN A 237 26.16 29.14 13.21
CA GLN A 237 26.24 29.96 14.46
C GLN A 237 24.91 29.96 15.20
N LYS A 238 23.78 29.95 14.49
CA LYS A 238 22.45 29.78 15.06
C LYS A 238 22.33 28.41 15.76
N SER A 239 22.86 27.37 15.12
CA SER A 239 22.86 26.02 15.67
C SER A 239 23.68 25.90 16.93
N ALA A 240 24.89 26.46 17.00
CA ALA A 240 25.75 26.40 18.17
C ALA A 240 25.14 27.12 19.40
N MET A 241 24.52 28.27 19.18
CA MET A 241 23.85 29.01 20.27
C MET A 241 22.56 28.34 20.72
N SER A 242 21.75 27.83 19.80
CA SER A 242 20.55 27.03 20.11
C SER A 242 20.91 25.81 20.93
N ILE A 243 22.00 25.13 20.59
CA ILE A 243 22.54 23.99 21.32
C ILE A 243 22.95 24.40 22.75
N ALA A 244 23.66 25.51 22.91
CA ALA A 244 24.09 25.99 24.21
C ALA A 244 22.89 26.38 25.10
N ILE A 245 21.89 27.05 24.55
CA ILE A 245 20.65 27.40 25.22
C ILE A 245 19.85 26.15 25.63
N ASN A 246 19.68 25.21 24.72
CA ASN A 246 18.97 23.95 24.98
C ASN A 246 19.67 23.13 26.08
N ASN A 247 21.01 23.08 26.08
CA ASN A 247 21.76 22.41 27.12
C ASN A 247 21.58 23.11 28.51
N ALA A 248 21.56 24.42 28.54
CA ALA A 248 21.36 25.20 29.78
C ALA A 248 19.92 25.03 30.31
N ILE A 249 18.91 25.04 29.43
CA ILE A 249 17.51 24.74 29.80
C ILE A 249 17.41 23.32 30.35
N ALA A 250 18.07 22.37 29.72
CA ALA A 250 18.10 20.99 30.17
C ALA A 250 18.73 20.79 31.55
N ASP A 251 19.83 21.48 31.84
CA ASP A 251 20.47 21.40 33.15
C ASP A 251 19.57 21.96 34.25
N VAL A 252 18.79 22.99 33.97
CA VAL A 252 17.78 23.52 34.90
C VAL A 252 16.66 22.50 35.17
N PHE A 253 16.25 21.75 34.16
CA PHE A 253 15.21 20.72 34.28
C PHE A 253 15.74 19.35 34.73
N LYS A 254 17.06 19.16 34.82
CA LYS A 254 17.71 17.86 35.09
C LYS A 254 17.22 17.15 36.37
N SER A 255 16.85 17.89 37.40
CA SER A 255 16.30 17.33 38.65
C SER A 255 14.85 16.83 38.46
N SER A 256 14.05 17.56 37.71
CA SER A 256 12.68 17.18 37.39
C SER A 256 12.69 15.98 36.41
N VAL A 257 13.59 15.98 35.40
CA VAL A 257 13.80 14.94 34.43
C VAL A 257 14.17 13.59 35.04
N ARG A 258 15.02 13.56 36.08
CA ARG A 258 15.43 12.30 36.72
C ARG A 258 14.29 11.52 37.36
N SER A 259 13.33 12.19 37.97
CA SER A 259 12.16 11.52 38.57
C SER A 259 11.20 10.96 37.51
N TRP A 260 11.17 11.59 36.35
CA TRP A 260 10.29 11.27 35.25
C TRP A 260 10.88 10.25 34.28
N LYS A 261 12.21 10.19 34.13
CA LYS A 261 12.89 9.30 33.19
C LYS A 261 12.46 7.83 33.37
N LYS A 262 12.26 7.37 34.61
CA LYS A 262 11.81 6.03 34.91
C LYS A 262 10.36 5.79 34.46
N ILE A 263 9.48 6.77 34.68
CA ILE A 263 8.06 6.68 34.32
C ILE A 263 7.90 6.71 32.79
N VAL A 264 8.60 7.66 32.14
CA VAL A 264 8.59 7.81 30.68
C VAL A 264 9.18 6.58 29.98
N GLN A 265 10.32 6.07 30.44
CA GLN A 265 10.97 4.92 29.81
C GLN A 265 10.18 3.61 29.97
N SER A 266 9.58 3.36 31.13
CA SER A 266 8.78 2.15 31.31
C SER A 266 7.47 2.18 30.51
N TYR A 267 6.94 3.36 30.25
CA TYR A 267 5.66 3.51 29.57
C TYR A 267 5.78 3.57 28.05
N VAL A 268 6.71 4.36 27.54
CA VAL A 268 6.91 4.58 26.11
C VAL A 268 7.29 3.27 25.41
N LEU A 269 8.10 2.41 26.05
CA LEU A 269 8.57 1.17 25.45
C LEU A 269 7.46 0.11 25.29
N ASP A 270 6.52 -0.01 26.24
CA ASP A 270 5.56 -1.11 26.24
C ASP A 270 4.26 -0.80 25.47
N ASN A 271 3.79 0.45 25.52
CA ASN A 271 2.47 0.81 24.98
C ASN A 271 2.50 1.51 23.62
N THR A 272 3.53 2.30 23.32
CA THR A 272 3.64 2.94 22.00
C THR A 272 4.16 2.00 20.91
N ASN A 273 4.85 0.92 21.26
CA ASN A 273 5.28 -0.09 20.29
C ASN A 273 4.09 -0.71 19.56
N PHE A 274 3.01 -0.99 20.29
CA PHE A 274 1.78 -1.51 19.70
C PHE A 274 1.22 -0.61 18.60
N LEU A 275 1.10 0.70 18.84
CA LEU A 275 0.58 1.64 17.84
C LEU A 275 1.46 1.68 16.60
N MET A 276 2.78 1.58 16.77
CA MET A 276 3.71 1.55 15.64
C MET A 276 3.65 0.25 14.84
N GLU A 277 3.38 -0.88 15.49
CA GLU A 277 3.18 -2.17 14.82
C GLU A 277 1.87 -2.22 14.04
N VAL A 278 0.81 -1.58 14.54
CA VAL A 278 -0.52 -1.54 13.89
C VAL A 278 -0.60 -0.47 12.81
N MET A 279 0.26 0.55 12.83
CA MET A 279 0.23 1.66 11.87
C MET A 279 0.27 1.21 10.39
N PRO A 280 1.15 0.29 9.94
CA PRO A 280 1.14 -0.20 8.57
C PRO A 280 -0.14 -0.96 8.21
N GLU A 281 -0.73 -1.66 9.17
CA GLU A 281 -1.99 -2.38 8.99
C GLU A 281 -3.17 -1.40 8.83
N ILE A 282 -3.20 -0.32 9.62
CA ILE A 282 -4.18 0.77 9.47
C ILE A 282 -4.03 1.45 8.10
N GLU A 283 -2.79 1.72 7.65
CA GLU A 283 -2.53 2.29 6.32
C GLU A 283 -3.13 1.41 5.22
N PHE A 284 -2.84 0.10 5.26
CA PHE A 284 -3.39 -0.85 4.29
C PHE A 284 -4.93 -0.85 4.30
N VAL A 285 -5.54 -0.90 5.49
CA VAL A 285 -7.00 -0.90 5.63
C VAL A 285 -7.62 0.39 5.06
N ILE A 286 -7.01 1.57 5.32
CA ILE A 286 -7.47 2.84 4.75
C ILE A 286 -7.38 2.84 3.23
N CYS A 287 -6.23 2.46 2.68
CA CYS A 287 -6.00 2.49 1.23
C CYS A 287 -6.93 1.52 0.50
N ALA A 288 -7.08 0.30 1.01
CA ALA A 288 -8.00 -0.70 0.47
C ALA A 288 -9.47 -0.25 0.57
N THR A 289 -9.87 0.36 1.69
CA THR A 289 -11.24 0.89 1.85
C THR A 289 -11.52 2.00 0.86
N ARG A 290 -10.62 2.97 0.70
CA ARG A 290 -10.77 4.05 -0.28
C ARG A 290 -10.92 3.54 -1.71
N LEU A 291 -10.13 2.52 -2.06
CA LEU A 291 -10.26 1.88 -3.37
C LEU A 291 -11.66 1.27 -3.53
N MET A 292 -12.13 0.50 -2.57
CA MET A 292 -13.46 -0.13 -2.63
C MET A 292 -14.61 0.90 -2.65
N GLU A 293 -14.48 2.00 -1.93
CA GLU A 293 -15.43 3.13 -1.98
C GLU A 293 -15.46 3.75 -3.38
N ALA A 294 -14.29 4.04 -3.97
CA ALA A 294 -14.20 4.58 -5.33
C ALA A 294 -14.81 3.63 -6.37
N LEU A 295 -14.61 2.32 -6.23
CA LEU A 295 -15.24 1.33 -7.10
C LEU A 295 -16.77 1.30 -6.94
N ARG A 296 -17.28 1.42 -5.72
CA ARG A 296 -18.72 1.54 -5.45
C ARG A 296 -19.34 2.81 -6.06
N GLU A 297 -18.65 3.94 -5.95
CA GLU A 297 -19.06 5.21 -6.56
C GLU A 297 -19.14 5.11 -8.08
N LYS A 298 -18.27 4.31 -8.69
CA LYS A 298 -18.32 3.97 -10.12
C LYS A 298 -19.41 2.94 -10.47
N GLY A 299 -20.16 2.44 -9.48
CA GLY A 299 -21.24 1.49 -9.68
C GLY A 299 -20.78 0.04 -9.90
N LEU A 300 -19.54 -0.32 -9.57
CA LEU A 300 -19.09 -1.70 -9.70
C LEU A 300 -19.70 -2.57 -8.60
N PRO A 301 -20.10 -3.81 -8.94
CA PRO A 301 -20.47 -4.78 -7.94
C PRO A 301 -19.23 -5.20 -7.14
N LEU A 302 -19.37 -5.24 -5.83
CA LEU A 302 -18.35 -5.74 -4.90
C LEU A 302 -18.96 -6.87 -4.08
N CYS A 303 -18.35 -8.05 -4.09
CA CYS A 303 -18.82 -9.19 -3.32
C CYS A 303 -17.75 -9.72 -2.35
N THR A 304 -18.23 -10.32 -1.26
CA THR A 304 -17.38 -11.12 -0.37
C THR A 304 -17.12 -12.47 -1.04
N PRO A 305 -15.86 -12.91 -1.17
CA PRO A 305 -15.55 -14.17 -1.83
C PRO A 305 -16.02 -15.38 -1.02
N VAL A 306 -16.54 -16.39 -1.71
CA VAL A 306 -16.82 -17.71 -1.15
C VAL A 306 -15.56 -18.56 -1.26
N LEU A 307 -14.91 -18.81 -0.13
CA LEU A 307 -13.65 -19.55 -0.11
C LEU A 307 -13.87 -21.08 -0.11
N ARG A 308 -13.08 -21.77 -0.92
CA ARG A 308 -13.00 -23.22 -1.04
C ARG A 308 -11.61 -23.73 -0.64
N PRO A 309 -11.46 -25.00 -0.28
CA PRO A 309 -10.15 -25.62 -0.06
C PRO A 309 -9.21 -25.40 -1.25
N ILE A 310 -7.91 -25.29 -0.98
CA ILE A 310 -6.90 -25.02 -2.02
C ILE A 310 -6.84 -26.14 -3.06
N GLU A 311 -7.14 -27.36 -2.65
CA GLU A 311 -7.14 -28.58 -3.49
C GLU A 311 -8.23 -28.56 -4.58
N GLU A 312 -9.34 -27.84 -4.33
CA GLU A 312 -10.43 -27.71 -5.29
C GLU A 312 -10.06 -26.83 -6.49
N LYS A 313 -9.05 -25.98 -6.36
CA LYS A 313 -8.61 -25.03 -7.38
C LYS A 313 -9.75 -24.19 -7.98
N ALA A 314 -10.80 -23.97 -7.19
CA ALA A 314 -11.98 -23.26 -7.61
C ALA A 314 -11.65 -21.81 -7.99
N PHE A 315 -12.17 -21.36 -9.09
CA PHE A 315 -12.20 -19.96 -9.51
C PHE A 315 -13.42 -19.76 -10.40
N THR A 316 -14.45 -19.14 -9.86
CA THR A 316 -15.67 -18.82 -10.61
C THR A 316 -16.10 -17.41 -10.28
N ALA A 317 -16.18 -16.56 -11.28
CA ALA A 317 -16.61 -15.18 -11.19
C ALA A 317 -17.81 -14.94 -12.09
N LYS A 318 -18.87 -14.31 -11.57
CA LYS A 318 -19.97 -13.77 -12.36
C LYS A 318 -19.91 -12.25 -12.32
N GLY A 319 -20.05 -11.63 -13.46
CA GLY A 319 -20.01 -10.18 -13.58
C GLY A 319 -18.66 -9.59 -13.16
N LEU A 320 -17.55 -10.24 -13.46
CA LEU A 320 -16.20 -9.77 -13.15
C LEU A 320 -15.88 -8.50 -13.92
N CYS A 321 -15.39 -7.48 -13.21
CA CYS A 321 -14.93 -6.21 -13.76
C CYS A 321 -13.44 -6.00 -13.51
N ASN A 322 -12.78 -5.25 -14.40
CA ASN A 322 -11.43 -4.76 -14.14
C ASN A 322 -11.50 -3.42 -13.39
N PRO A 323 -11.04 -3.35 -12.12
CA PRO A 323 -11.14 -2.14 -11.30
C PRO A 323 -10.30 -0.97 -11.85
N ALA A 324 -9.12 -1.23 -12.41
CA ALA A 324 -8.26 -0.19 -12.96
C ALA A 324 -8.91 0.49 -14.18
N VAL A 325 -9.48 -0.31 -15.08
CA VAL A 325 -10.22 0.21 -16.24
C VAL A 325 -11.45 0.99 -15.80
N ALA A 326 -12.23 0.45 -14.86
CA ALA A 326 -13.44 1.11 -14.38
C ALA A 326 -13.17 2.48 -13.74
N LEU A 327 -12.06 2.64 -13.04
CA LEU A 327 -11.66 3.94 -12.48
C LEU A 327 -11.20 4.92 -13.56
N ALA A 328 -10.61 4.43 -14.66
CA ALA A 328 -10.06 5.25 -15.73
C ALA A 328 -11.10 5.74 -16.75
N ILE A 329 -12.21 5.01 -16.94
CA ILE A 329 -13.25 5.35 -17.93
C ILE A 329 -14.43 6.06 -17.28
N THR A 330 -15.16 6.84 -18.09
CA THR A 330 -16.41 7.49 -17.69
C THR A 330 -17.64 6.63 -17.94
N GLU A 331 -17.54 5.69 -18.85
CA GLU A 331 -18.59 4.75 -19.24
C GLU A 331 -18.65 3.57 -18.28
N ALA A 332 -19.75 2.82 -18.28
CA ALA A 332 -19.88 1.62 -17.46
C ALA A 332 -18.89 0.54 -17.93
N SER A 333 -18.19 -0.08 -16.98
CA SER A 333 -17.30 -1.21 -17.25
C SER A 333 -18.09 -2.43 -17.68
N VAL A 334 -17.58 -3.16 -18.68
CA VAL A 334 -18.22 -4.39 -19.18
C VAL A 334 -17.93 -5.55 -18.23
N GLU A 335 -18.99 -6.13 -17.69
CA GLU A 335 -18.92 -7.32 -16.83
C GLU A 335 -18.70 -8.58 -17.68
N ASN A 336 -17.88 -9.51 -17.19
CA ASN A 336 -17.64 -10.81 -17.82
C ASN A 336 -17.80 -11.95 -16.80
N ASP A 337 -18.34 -13.07 -17.23
CA ASP A 337 -18.30 -14.31 -16.45
C ASP A 337 -17.04 -15.08 -16.81
N PHE A 338 -16.37 -15.65 -15.81
CA PHE A 338 -15.14 -16.39 -16.00
C PHE A 338 -15.01 -17.51 -14.96
N ALA A 339 -14.57 -18.69 -15.40
CA ALA A 339 -14.28 -19.79 -14.50
C ALA A 339 -13.10 -20.63 -15.00
N PHE A 340 -12.28 -21.12 -14.06
CA PHE A 340 -11.45 -22.30 -14.26
C PHE A 340 -12.23 -23.51 -13.75
N ASP A 341 -12.36 -24.55 -14.59
CA ASP A 341 -13.10 -25.78 -14.29
C ASP A 341 -12.41 -27.03 -14.88
N ALA A 342 -13.02 -28.19 -14.68
CA ALA A 342 -12.46 -29.45 -15.16
C ALA A 342 -12.31 -29.51 -16.69
N ASP A 343 -13.11 -28.73 -17.42
CA ASP A 343 -13.09 -28.66 -18.88
C ASP A 343 -12.16 -27.56 -19.42
N GLY A 344 -11.66 -26.68 -18.56
CA GLY A 344 -10.76 -25.60 -18.90
C GLY A 344 -9.97 -25.12 -17.68
N MET A 345 -8.88 -25.79 -17.38
CA MET A 345 -7.90 -25.35 -16.38
C MET A 345 -6.85 -24.43 -17.00
N ILE A 346 -6.68 -24.53 -18.30
CA ILE A 346 -5.81 -23.66 -19.10
C ILE A 346 -6.63 -23.10 -20.25
N TYR A 347 -6.57 -21.78 -20.42
CA TYR A 347 -7.25 -21.10 -21.52
C TYR A 347 -6.29 -20.38 -22.45
N ILE A 348 -6.55 -20.55 -23.77
CA ILE A 348 -5.97 -19.73 -24.81
C ILE A 348 -7.02 -18.69 -25.20
N LEU A 349 -6.78 -17.42 -24.83
CA LEU A 349 -7.68 -16.32 -25.13
C LEU A 349 -7.25 -15.60 -26.41
N THR A 350 -8.10 -15.66 -27.43
CA THR A 350 -7.87 -14.99 -28.72
C THR A 350 -8.95 -13.97 -29.04
N GLY A 351 -8.74 -13.22 -30.10
CA GLY A 351 -9.70 -12.23 -30.61
C GLY A 351 -9.03 -10.96 -31.09
N PRO A 352 -9.81 -9.96 -31.53
CA PRO A 352 -9.30 -8.75 -32.13
C PRO A 352 -8.45 -7.92 -31.15
N ASN A 353 -7.54 -7.09 -31.70
CA ASN A 353 -6.83 -6.08 -30.94
C ASN A 353 -7.82 -5.09 -30.34
N ARG A 354 -7.54 -4.66 -29.10
CA ARG A 354 -8.44 -3.82 -28.30
C ARG A 354 -9.81 -4.49 -28.03
N GLY A 355 -9.90 -5.82 -28.07
CA GLY A 355 -11.12 -6.59 -27.77
C GLY A 355 -11.33 -6.87 -26.28
N GLY A 356 -10.46 -6.39 -25.40
CA GLY A 356 -10.55 -6.59 -23.95
C GLY A 356 -9.77 -7.79 -23.41
N LYS A 357 -8.90 -8.45 -24.21
CA LYS A 357 -8.11 -9.61 -23.79
C LYS A 357 -7.24 -9.32 -22.57
N SER A 358 -6.35 -8.33 -22.65
CA SER A 358 -5.50 -7.92 -21.52
C SER A 358 -6.31 -7.42 -20.32
N VAL A 359 -7.46 -6.78 -20.58
CA VAL A 359 -8.36 -6.29 -19.54
C VAL A 359 -8.92 -7.43 -18.69
N ILE A 360 -9.41 -8.50 -19.31
CA ILE A 360 -9.93 -9.68 -18.56
C ILE A 360 -8.79 -10.46 -17.91
N THR A 361 -7.63 -10.59 -18.56
CA THR A 361 -6.46 -11.26 -17.98
C THR A 361 -6.01 -10.56 -16.69
N CYS A 362 -5.92 -9.22 -16.69
CA CYS A 362 -5.68 -8.44 -15.47
C CYS A 362 -6.83 -8.58 -14.46
N ALA A 363 -8.11 -8.59 -14.91
CA ALA A 363 -9.24 -8.71 -14.00
C ALA A 363 -9.23 -10.04 -13.22
N VAL A 364 -8.86 -11.15 -13.88
CA VAL A 364 -8.68 -12.46 -13.23
C VAL A 364 -7.59 -12.40 -12.17
N GLY A 365 -6.43 -11.80 -12.49
CA GLY A 365 -5.34 -11.61 -11.53
C GLY A 365 -5.72 -10.72 -10.36
N LEU A 366 -6.39 -9.60 -10.64
CA LEU A 366 -6.85 -8.66 -9.62
C LEU A 366 -7.92 -9.28 -8.70
N ALA A 367 -8.83 -10.10 -9.24
CA ALA A 367 -9.82 -10.81 -8.41
C ALA A 367 -9.16 -11.77 -7.42
N ALA A 368 -8.19 -12.57 -7.88
CA ALA A 368 -7.40 -13.45 -7.02
C ALA A 368 -6.60 -12.66 -5.98
N ALA A 369 -5.94 -11.57 -6.39
CA ALA A 369 -5.14 -10.71 -5.54
C ALA A 369 -6.00 -10.03 -4.46
N PHE A 370 -7.14 -9.43 -4.82
CA PHE A 370 -8.05 -8.80 -3.87
C PHE A 370 -8.56 -9.82 -2.83
N CYS A 371 -8.94 -11.02 -3.28
CA CYS A 371 -9.35 -12.08 -2.37
C CYS A 371 -8.23 -12.46 -1.39
N GLN A 372 -6.99 -12.67 -1.87
CA GLN A 372 -5.86 -13.06 -1.00
C GLN A 372 -5.34 -11.91 -0.12
N LEU A 373 -5.71 -10.67 -0.42
CA LEU A 373 -5.55 -9.52 0.48
C LEU A 373 -6.69 -9.41 1.51
N GLY A 374 -7.74 -10.21 1.37
CA GLY A 374 -8.95 -10.17 2.20
C GLY A 374 -9.93 -9.07 1.82
N MET A 375 -9.76 -8.44 0.66
CA MET A 375 -10.63 -7.38 0.14
C MET A 375 -11.89 -7.95 -0.53
N LEU A 376 -12.91 -7.11 -0.71
CA LEU A 376 -14.05 -7.45 -1.57
C LEU A 376 -13.60 -7.48 -3.03
N VAL A 377 -14.17 -8.40 -3.81
CA VAL A 377 -13.81 -8.63 -5.19
C VAL A 377 -14.77 -7.90 -6.13
N PRO A 378 -14.27 -7.22 -7.19
CA PRO A 378 -15.11 -6.49 -8.14
C PRO A 378 -15.85 -7.45 -9.09
N ALA A 379 -16.82 -8.16 -8.55
CA ALA A 379 -17.68 -9.11 -9.22
C ALA A 379 -19.04 -9.18 -8.52
N ARG A 380 -20.06 -9.71 -9.19
CA ARG A 380 -21.37 -9.99 -8.56
C ARG A 380 -21.31 -11.19 -7.62
N GLU A 381 -20.63 -12.24 -8.05
CA GLU A 381 -20.36 -13.45 -7.27
C GLU A 381 -18.92 -13.91 -7.53
N PHE A 382 -18.24 -14.36 -6.49
CA PHE A 382 -16.90 -14.90 -6.62
C PHE A 382 -16.67 -16.08 -5.68
N THR A 383 -16.32 -17.23 -6.26
CA THR A 383 -15.91 -18.44 -5.54
C THR A 383 -14.45 -18.72 -5.84
N PHE A 384 -13.65 -18.94 -4.83
CA PHE A 384 -12.20 -19.01 -4.99
C PHE A 384 -11.53 -19.98 -4.00
N SER A 385 -10.61 -20.79 -4.53
CA SER A 385 -9.60 -21.49 -3.76
C SER A 385 -8.32 -20.67 -3.76
N PRO A 386 -7.78 -20.26 -2.59
CA PRO A 386 -6.56 -19.48 -2.53
C PRO A 386 -5.43 -20.10 -3.35
N ALA A 387 -4.62 -19.28 -3.99
CA ALA A 387 -3.50 -19.73 -4.79
C ALA A 387 -2.21 -19.78 -3.96
N SER A 388 -1.33 -20.73 -4.27
CA SER A 388 0.04 -20.77 -3.74
C SER A 388 0.91 -19.65 -4.29
N GLY A 389 0.56 -19.12 -5.45
CA GLY A 389 1.21 -17.98 -6.09
C GLY A 389 0.38 -17.42 -7.24
N ILE A 390 0.61 -16.15 -7.56
CA ILE A 390 0.08 -15.48 -8.75
C ILE A 390 1.28 -14.99 -9.56
N PHE A 391 1.40 -15.49 -10.78
CA PHE A 391 2.50 -15.18 -11.66
C PHE A 391 2.00 -14.50 -12.93
N THR A 392 2.67 -13.44 -13.33
CA THR A 392 2.37 -12.69 -14.55
C THR A 392 3.57 -12.74 -15.49
N HIS A 393 3.27 -12.89 -16.79
CA HIS A 393 4.24 -12.67 -17.84
C HIS A 393 3.60 -11.74 -18.88
N PHE A 394 3.71 -10.44 -18.61
CA PHE A 394 3.16 -9.37 -19.42
C PHE A 394 4.29 -8.65 -20.18
N PRO A 395 3.97 -7.96 -21.30
CA PRO A 395 4.97 -7.17 -22.00
C PRO A 395 5.59 -6.14 -21.07
N THR A 396 6.90 -6.07 -21.04
CA THR A 396 7.66 -5.03 -20.33
C THR A 396 8.23 -4.04 -21.34
N GLU A 397 8.32 -2.78 -20.96
CA GLU A 397 9.12 -1.81 -21.71
C GLU A 397 10.58 -2.31 -21.70
N SER A 398 11.16 -2.40 -22.88
CA SER A 398 12.49 -3.02 -23.10
C SER A 398 13.56 -2.34 -22.24
N GLY A 399 14.10 -3.07 -21.26
CA GLY A 399 15.41 -2.76 -20.68
C GLY A 399 16.51 -3.04 -21.70
N ASP A 400 17.52 -2.17 -21.73
CA ASP A 400 18.72 -2.29 -22.59
C ASP A 400 19.64 -3.45 -22.13
N THR A 401 19.17 -4.69 -22.22
CA THR A 401 20.06 -5.85 -21.99
C THR A 401 20.61 -6.35 -23.32
N VAL A 402 21.89 -6.10 -23.51
CA VAL A 402 22.63 -6.35 -24.77
C VAL A 402 22.89 -7.84 -25.02
N ASP A 403 22.82 -8.69 -23.98
CA ASP A 403 23.42 -10.03 -24.05
C ASP A 403 22.48 -11.18 -24.45
N LYS A 404 21.16 -11.09 -24.31
CA LYS A 404 20.27 -12.24 -24.54
C LYS A 404 19.26 -12.09 -25.68
N GLY A 405 19.02 -10.90 -26.16
CA GLY A 405 17.90 -10.62 -27.06
C GLY A 405 16.52 -10.83 -26.37
N ARG A 406 15.48 -10.16 -26.87
CA ARG A 406 14.13 -10.13 -26.25
C ARG A 406 13.51 -11.52 -26.05
N LEU A 407 13.62 -12.41 -27.02
CA LEU A 407 13.08 -13.78 -26.91
C LEU A 407 13.77 -14.56 -25.79
N GLY A 408 15.10 -14.41 -25.65
CA GLY A 408 15.85 -15.06 -24.59
C GLY A 408 15.44 -14.60 -23.20
N GLU A 409 15.11 -13.31 -23.02
CA GLU A 409 14.59 -12.76 -21.78
C GLU A 409 13.18 -13.27 -21.46
N GLU A 410 12.27 -13.28 -22.45
CA GLU A 410 10.92 -13.84 -22.30
C GLU A 410 10.98 -15.32 -21.89
N CYS A 411 11.83 -16.12 -22.54
CA CYS A 411 12.03 -17.52 -22.18
C CYS A 411 12.63 -17.70 -20.77
N ALA A 412 13.56 -16.85 -20.36
CA ALA A 412 14.14 -16.91 -19.02
C ALA A 412 13.10 -16.60 -17.94
N ARG A 413 12.24 -15.57 -18.14
CA ARG A 413 11.14 -15.24 -17.22
C ARG A 413 10.11 -16.38 -17.14
N LEU A 414 9.76 -17.02 -18.25
CA LEU A 414 8.89 -18.19 -18.24
C LEU A 414 9.51 -19.37 -17.47
N ASN A 415 10.81 -19.60 -17.64
CA ASN A 415 11.53 -20.64 -16.91
C ASN A 415 11.56 -20.36 -15.40
N ASP A 416 11.69 -19.08 -14.98
CA ASP A 416 11.61 -18.67 -13.58
C ASP A 416 10.22 -18.91 -12.98
N ILE A 417 9.15 -18.75 -13.77
CA ILE A 417 7.79 -19.10 -13.37
C ILE A 417 7.68 -20.60 -13.14
N PHE A 418 8.17 -21.44 -14.06
CA PHE A 418 8.18 -22.91 -13.91
C PHE A 418 8.94 -23.37 -12.67
N ALA A 419 10.04 -22.69 -12.32
CA ALA A 419 10.83 -23.03 -11.14
C ALA A 419 10.10 -22.77 -9.81
N LYS A 420 9.08 -21.91 -9.81
CA LYS A 420 8.39 -21.42 -8.60
C LYS A 420 6.93 -21.84 -8.52
N CYS A 421 6.28 -22.16 -9.63
CA CYS A 421 4.87 -22.52 -9.66
C CYS A 421 4.62 -23.97 -9.27
N ASP A 422 3.46 -24.21 -8.69
CA ASP A 422 2.91 -25.53 -8.40
C ASP A 422 1.49 -25.69 -8.93
N ALA A 423 0.85 -26.81 -8.64
CA ALA A 423 -0.49 -27.13 -9.12
C ALA A 423 -1.59 -26.20 -8.58
N HIS A 424 -1.34 -25.38 -7.58
CA HIS A 424 -2.30 -24.44 -6.97
C HIS A 424 -2.09 -23.01 -7.42
N ALA A 425 -1.06 -22.74 -8.24
CA ALA A 425 -0.74 -21.42 -8.75
C ALA A 425 -1.76 -20.91 -9.77
N ILE A 426 -1.75 -19.59 -10.00
CA ILE A 426 -2.42 -18.91 -11.10
C ILE A 426 -1.35 -18.28 -11.98
N ILE A 427 -1.40 -18.58 -13.28
CA ILE A 427 -0.47 -18.09 -14.29
C ILE A 427 -1.23 -17.23 -15.30
N LEU A 428 -0.78 -16.01 -15.48
CA LEU A 428 -1.37 -15.04 -16.39
C LEU A 428 -0.34 -14.61 -17.42
N LEU A 429 -0.58 -14.97 -18.67
CA LEU A 429 0.29 -14.64 -19.78
C LEU A 429 -0.47 -13.68 -20.72
N ASP A 430 0.11 -12.53 -21.03
CA ASP A 430 -0.48 -11.56 -21.95
C ASP A 430 0.53 -11.23 -23.05
N GLU A 431 0.18 -11.52 -24.29
CA GLU A 431 1.01 -11.31 -25.48
C GLU A 431 2.46 -11.83 -25.36
N SER A 432 2.67 -12.87 -24.55
CA SER A 432 3.98 -13.50 -24.34
C SER A 432 4.52 -14.06 -25.66
N LEU A 433 5.86 -14.02 -25.81
CA LEU A 433 6.60 -14.48 -27.00
C LEU A 433 6.29 -13.63 -28.26
N SER A 434 5.91 -12.37 -28.05
CA SER A 434 5.63 -11.43 -29.15
C SER A 434 6.89 -10.90 -29.85
N SER A 435 8.05 -11.15 -29.29
CA SER A 435 9.35 -10.69 -29.81
C SER A 435 9.92 -11.53 -30.97
N THR A 436 9.24 -12.62 -31.35
CA THR A 436 9.67 -13.50 -32.45
C THR A 436 8.57 -13.71 -33.50
N GLY A 437 8.89 -14.43 -34.58
CA GLY A 437 7.95 -14.75 -35.62
C GLY A 437 6.78 -15.64 -35.14
N ALA A 438 5.57 -15.45 -35.68
CA ALA A 438 4.34 -16.14 -35.24
C ALA A 438 4.47 -17.67 -35.20
N TYR A 439 5.23 -18.26 -36.11
CA TYR A 439 5.45 -19.70 -36.16
C TYR A 439 6.29 -20.18 -34.96
N GLU A 440 7.44 -19.53 -34.71
CA GLU A 440 8.32 -19.87 -33.59
C GLU A 440 7.63 -19.60 -32.25
N ALA A 441 6.93 -18.45 -32.13
CA ALA A 441 6.14 -18.13 -30.96
C ALA A 441 5.07 -19.20 -30.66
N SER A 442 4.34 -19.68 -31.70
CA SER A 442 3.33 -20.73 -31.54
C SER A 442 3.94 -22.06 -31.11
N TYR A 443 5.14 -22.39 -31.57
CA TYR A 443 5.84 -23.61 -31.18
C TYR A 443 6.22 -23.56 -29.71
N ILE A 444 6.93 -22.48 -29.27
CA ILE A 444 7.34 -22.31 -27.87
C ILE A 444 6.12 -22.22 -26.94
N ALA A 445 5.10 -21.49 -27.35
CA ALA A 445 3.85 -21.35 -26.57
C ALA A 445 3.14 -22.70 -26.37
N ALA A 446 3.14 -23.59 -27.37
CA ALA A 446 2.59 -24.93 -27.22
C ALA A 446 3.32 -25.73 -26.14
N GLU A 447 4.65 -25.74 -26.15
CA GLU A 447 5.47 -26.40 -25.13
C GLU A 447 5.22 -25.81 -23.73
N VAL A 448 5.14 -24.49 -23.62
CA VAL A 448 4.83 -23.78 -22.35
C VAL A 448 3.45 -24.17 -21.82
N LEU A 449 2.41 -24.21 -22.66
CA LEU A 449 1.06 -24.61 -22.26
C LEU A 449 1.00 -26.08 -21.84
N LEU A 450 1.68 -26.97 -22.56
CA LEU A 450 1.81 -28.38 -22.16
C LEU A 450 2.56 -28.53 -20.84
N GLY A 451 3.59 -27.71 -20.60
CA GLY A 451 4.29 -27.64 -19.33
C GLY A 451 3.36 -27.27 -18.18
N PHE A 452 2.53 -26.22 -18.31
CA PHE A 452 1.54 -25.85 -17.31
C PHE A 452 0.42 -26.89 -17.17
N ALA A 453 0.02 -27.56 -18.26
CA ALA A 453 -0.92 -28.68 -18.20
C ALA A 453 -0.38 -29.83 -17.34
N LYS A 454 0.92 -30.10 -17.45
CA LYS A 454 1.60 -31.12 -16.65
C LYS A 454 1.72 -30.71 -15.17
N VAL A 455 1.97 -29.45 -14.87
CA VAL A 455 1.94 -28.90 -13.51
C VAL A 455 0.52 -28.95 -12.95
N GLY A 456 -0.49 -28.73 -13.79
CA GLY A 456 -1.91 -28.72 -13.43
C GLY A 456 -2.36 -27.44 -12.75
N CYS A 457 -1.72 -26.32 -13.04
CA CYS A 457 -2.07 -24.99 -12.52
C CYS A 457 -3.13 -24.29 -13.38
N ARG A 458 -3.78 -23.28 -12.79
CA ARG A 458 -4.76 -22.42 -13.49
C ARG A 458 -4.01 -21.43 -14.38
N THR A 459 -4.24 -21.48 -15.69
CA THR A 459 -3.48 -20.64 -16.64
C THR A 459 -4.42 -19.93 -17.61
N LEU A 460 -4.22 -18.62 -17.80
CA LEU A 460 -4.88 -17.83 -18.83
C LEU A 460 -3.82 -17.18 -19.72
N PHE A 461 -3.80 -17.57 -21.00
CA PHE A 461 -2.90 -17.04 -21.99
C PHE A 461 -3.63 -16.21 -23.04
N SER A 462 -3.54 -14.92 -22.94
CA SER A 462 -4.02 -13.96 -23.93
C SER A 462 -3.00 -13.79 -25.04
N THR A 463 -3.40 -14.02 -26.29
CA THR A 463 -2.47 -14.04 -27.42
C THR A 463 -3.12 -13.68 -28.77
N HIS A 464 -2.28 -13.26 -29.71
CA HIS A 464 -2.63 -13.10 -31.12
C HIS A 464 -2.32 -14.35 -31.98
N LEU A 465 -1.80 -15.41 -31.38
CA LEU A 465 -1.43 -16.65 -32.07
C LEU A 465 -2.68 -17.49 -32.36
N HIS A 466 -3.45 -17.10 -33.37
CA HIS A 466 -4.68 -17.82 -33.76
C HIS A 466 -4.41 -19.26 -34.18
N THR A 467 -3.23 -19.54 -34.75
CA THR A 467 -2.80 -20.90 -35.14
C THR A 467 -2.62 -21.79 -33.91
N LEU A 468 -2.16 -21.26 -32.77
CA LEU A 468 -2.05 -21.99 -31.53
C LEU A 468 -3.43 -22.41 -30.99
N ALA A 469 -4.38 -21.47 -30.96
CA ALA A 469 -5.74 -21.76 -30.51
C ALA A 469 -6.48 -22.76 -31.43
N ALA A 470 -6.17 -22.78 -32.73
CA ALA A 470 -6.71 -23.76 -33.65
C ALA A 470 -6.21 -25.21 -33.38
N ARG A 471 -5.06 -25.36 -32.71
CA ARG A 471 -4.46 -26.65 -32.37
C ARG A 471 -4.87 -27.19 -30.99
N VAL A 472 -5.88 -26.63 -30.35
CA VAL A 472 -6.29 -27.01 -28.99
C VAL A 472 -6.61 -28.49 -28.82
N GLU A 473 -7.18 -29.15 -29.85
CA GLU A 473 -7.46 -30.59 -29.80
C GLU A 473 -6.17 -31.44 -29.85
N GLU A 474 -5.17 -31.02 -30.63
CA GLU A 474 -3.85 -31.64 -30.67
C GLU A 474 -3.16 -31.49 -29.31
N LEU A 475 -3.13 -30.27 -28.74
CA LEU A 475 -2.57 -29.99 -27.43
C LEU A 475 -3.26 -30.82 -26.32
N ASN A 476 -4.56 -31.02 -26.38
CA ASN A 476 -5.28 -31.89 -25.46
C ASN A 476 -4.92 -33.36 -25.60
N THR A 477 -4.66 -33.83 -26.84
CA THR A 477 -4.19 -35.20 -27.08
C THR A 477 -2.82 -35.40 -26.46
N ASP A 478 -1.90 -34.45 -26.63
CA ASP A 478 -0.57 -34.47 -26.04
C ASP A 478 -0.63 -34.36 -24.51
N SER A 479 -1.44 -33.46 -23.99
CA SER A 479 -1.65 -33.29 -22.54
C SER A 479 -2.18 -34.58 -21.89
N ALA A 480 -3.16 -35.22 -22.53
CA ALA A 480 -3.74 -36.47 -22.03
C ALA A 480 -2.72 -37.62 -21.99
N ALA A 481 -1.75 -37.64 -22.90
CA ALA A 481 -0.70 -38.66 -22.95
C ALA A 481 0.16 -38.73 -21.69
N PHE A 482 0.31 -37.62 -20.95
CA PHE A 482 1.04 -37.56 -19.67
C PHE A 482 0.12 -37.26 -18.46
N GLY A 483 -1.21 -37.34 -18.61
CA GLY A 483 -2.17 -37.09 -17.54
C GLY A 483 -2.29 -35.63 -17.13
N GLY A 484 -2.02 -34.70 -18.05
CA GLY A 484 -2.13 -33.26 -17.81
C GLY A 484 -3.58 -32.76 -17.80
N THR A 485 -3.77 -31.51 -17.41
CA THR A 485 -5.06 -30.84 -17.35
C THR A 485 -5.53 -30.39 -18.74
N LYS A 486 -6.84 -30.17 -18.88
CA LYS A 486 -7.47 -29.81 -20.16
C LYS A 486 -7.21 -28.34 -20.51
N ILE A 487 -6.93 -28.12 -21.79
CA ILE A 487 -6.75 -26.80 -22.40
C ILE A 487 -8.02 -26.47 -23.22
N ASP A 488 -8.54 -25.25 -23.07
CA ASP A 488 -9.70 -24.79 -23.82
C ASP A 488 -9.47 -23.37 -24.37
N THR A 489 -10.45 -22.86 -25.12
CA THR A 489 -10.32 -21.55 -25.77
C THR A 489 -11.37 -20.56 -25.30
N LEU A 490 -10.94 -19.31 -25.19
CA LEU A 490 -11.79 -18.13 -24.99
C LEU A 490 -11.65 -17.19 -26.19
N VAL A 491 -12.73 -16.51 -26.53
CA VAL A 491 -12.76 -15.57 -27.65
C VAL A 491 -13.37 -14.25 -27.24
N ALA A 492 -12.65 -13.15 -27.53
CA ALA A 492 -13.21 -11.80 -27.42
C ALA A 492 -14.18 -11.56 -28.60
N LYS A 493 -15.46 -11.42 -28.29
CA LYS A 493 -16.53 -11.27 -29.30
C LYS A 493 -16.63 -9.85 -29.85
N ILE A 494 -16.99 -9.76 -31.10
CA ILE A 494 -17.44 -8.53 -31.77
C ILE A 494 -18.97 -8.53 -31.77
N ALA A 495 -19.59 -7.38 -31.59
CA ALA A 495 -21.03 -7.20 -31.68
C ALA A 495 -21.48 -7.32 -33.16
N GLU A 496 -22.77 -7.56 -33.40
CA GLU A 496 -23.33 -7.74 -34.74
C GLU A 496 -23.12 -6.52 -35.67
N ASP A 497 -23.03 -5.34 -35.07
CA ASP A 497 -22.75 -4.08 -35.78
C ASP A 497 -21.25 -3.83 -36.08
N GLY A 498 -20.37 -4.82 -35.76
CA GLY A 498 -18.92 -4.72 -35.93
C GLY A 498 -18.19 -3.93 -34.84
N THR A 499 -18.90 -3.43 -33.81
CA THR A 499 -18.28 -2.75 -32.66
C THR A 499 -17.69 -3.75 -31.68
N ARG A 500 -16.81 -3.27 -30.76
CA ARG A 500 -16.21 -4.11 -29.72
C ARG A 500 -17.24 -4.34 -28.60
N SER A 501 -17.62 -5.61 -28.38
CA SER A 501 -18.53 -5.96 -27.28
C SER A 501 -17.81 -6.02 -25.92
N PHE A 502 -16.49 -6.20 -25.91
CA PHE A 502 -15.65 -6.49 -24.73
C PHE A 502 -16.11 -7.72 -23.92
N LYS A 503 -17.00 -8.54 -24.52
CA LYS A 503 -17.43 -9.82 -23.94
C LYS A 503 -16.47 -10.93 -24.33
N ILE A 504 -16.06 -11.70 -23.33
CA ILE A 504 -15.21 -12.86 -23.48
C ILE A 504 -16.08 -14.11 -23.27
N LEU A 505 -16.10 -14.97 -24.24
CA LEU A 505 -16.93 -16.19 -24.23
C LEU A 505 -16.06 -17.42 -24.45
N ARG A 506 -16.44 -18.52 -23.83
CA ARG A 506 -15.87 -19.83 -24.07
C ARG A 506 -16.40 -20.32 -25.40
N ASP A 507 -15.56 -20.27 -26.40
CA ASP A 507 -15.91 -20.60 -27.78
C ASP A 507 -14.65 -20.95 -28.58
N ARG A 508 -14.81 -21.60 -29.71
CA ARG A 508 -13.71 -21.87 -30.63
C ARG A 508 -13.40 -20.62 -31.46
N PRO A 509 -12.14 -20.36 -31.78
CA PRO A 509 -11.78 -19.26 -32.66
C PRO A 509 -12.38 -19.54 -34.07
N ASP A 510 -13.08 -18.57 -34.61
CA ASP A 510 -13.74 -18.67 -35.94
C ASP A 510 -12.77 -18.54 -37.12
N GLY A 511 -11.48 -18.45 -36.86
CA GLY A 511 -10.41 -18.39 -37.87
C GLY A 511 -10.39 -17.10 -38.70
N LYS A 512 -11.28 -16.14 -38.43
CA LYS A 512 -11.33 -14.88 -39.19
C LYS A 512 -10.16 -13.99 -38.81
N SER A 513 -9.43 -13.55 -39.81
CA SER A 513 -8.38 -12.55 -39.64
C SER A 513 -8.99 -11.15 -39.64
N TYR A 514 -9.15 -10.58 -38.46
CA TYR A 514 -9.60 -9.16 -38.29
C TYR A 514 -8.69 -8.14 -38.97
N ALA A 515 -7.45 -8.53 -39.31
CA ALA A 515 -6.51 -7.70 -40.05
C ALA A 515 -7.04 -7.32 -41.43
N ARG A 516 -7.80 -8.23 -42.08
CA ARG A 516 -8.41 -7.97 -43.39
C ARG A 516 -9.49 -6.89 -43.29
N ASP A 517 -10.38 -6.99 -42.28
CA ASP A 517 -11.46 -6.03 -42.07
C ASP A 517 -10.90 -4.63 -41.74
N ILE A 518 -9.79 -4.57 -40.96
CA ILE A 518 -9.08 -3.33 -40.68
C ILE A 518 -8.46 -2.77 -41.98
N ALA A 519 -7.79 -3.61 -42.78
CA ALA A 519 -7.18 -3.17 -44.03
C ALA A 519 -8.24 -2.62 -44.99
N GLU A 520 -9.40 -3.28 -45.11
CA GLU A 520 -10.53 -2.80 -45.89
C GLU A 520 -11.10 -1.47 -45.38
N LYS A 521 -11.26 -1.33 -44.06
CA LYS A 521 -11.74 -0.10 -43.42
C LYS A 521 -10.83 1.10 -43.71
N TYR A 522 -9.52 0.89 -43.68
CA TYR A 522 -8.52 1.94 -43.96
C TYR A 522 -8.12 2.05 -45.45
N GLY A 523 -8.85 1.40 -46.33
CA GLY A 523 -8.63 1.52 -47.79
C GLY A 523 -7.38 0.81 -48.31
N LEU A 524 -6.89 -0.21 -47.57
CA LEU A 524 -5.72 -1.00 -47.94
C LEU A 524 -6.07 -2.30 -48.69
N SER A 525 -7.32 -2.44 -49.16
CA SER A 525 -7.64 -3.47 -50.14
C SER A 525 -7.12 -3.06 -51.52
N LEU A 526 -6.71 -4.03 -52.35
CA LEU A 526 -6.13 -3.75 -53.67
C LEU A 526 -7.05 -2.87 -54.52
N ASP A 527 -8.36 -3.11 -54.46
CA ASP A 527 -9.38 -2.34 -55.21
C ASP A 527 -9.37 -0.86 -54.78
N LYS A 528 -9.39 -0.59 -53.47
CA LYS A 528 -9.35 0.80 -52.93
C LYS A 528 -8.02 1.49 -53.16
N ILE A 529 -6.91 0.75 -53.08
CA ILE A 529 -5.57 1.27 -53.41
C ILE A 529 -5.55 1.67 -54.88
N THR A 530 -6.04 0.82 -55.77
CA THR A 530 -6.09 1.08 -57.22
C THR A 530 -6.97 2.29 -57.54
N GLU A 531 -8.14 2.41 -56.89
CA GLU A 531 -9.02 3.57 -57.00
C GLU A 531 -8.33 4.87 -56.54
N THR A 532 -7.58 4.82 -55.45
CA THR A 532 -6.85 5.98 -54.91
C THR A 532 -5.71 6.40 -55.85
N ILE A 533 -4.97 5.46 -56.41
CA ILE A 533 -3.91 5.74 -57.40
C ILE A 533 -4.51 6.27 -58.70
N GLY A 534 -5.64 5.70 -59.15
CA GLY A 534 -6.32 6.16 -60.35
C GLY A 534 -6.94 7.56 -60.28
N ARG A 535 -7.21 8.07 -59.06
CA ARG A 535 -7.66 9.45 -58.83
C ARG A 535 -6.52 10.46 -58.80
N ASN A 536 -5.29 10.03 -58.63
CA ASN A 536 -4.09 10.88 -58.54
C ASN A 536 -3.34 10.95 -59.90
N ASN A 537 -3.77 10.19 -60.91
CA ASN A 537 -3.37 10.32 -62.32
C ASN A 537 -4.52 10.92 -63.16
#